data_a01b3fd53755a9071e43f84ab3c46bd4
#
_entry.id   a01b3fd53755a9071e43f84ab3c46bd4
#
_cell.length_a   1.000
_cell.length_b   1.000
_cell.length_c   1.000
_cell.angle_alpha   90.00
_cell.angle_beta   90.00
_cell.angle_gamma   90.00
#
_symmetry.space_group_name_H-M   'P 1'
#
loop_
_entity.id
_entity.type
_entity.pdbx_description
1 polymer ?
#
loop_
_entity_poly.entity_id
_entity_poly.type
_entity_poly.pdbx_seq_one_letter_code
_entity_poly.pdbx_strand_id
1 'polypeptide(L)'
;LHEFQIGGIALMPVTGEVKTNPGKLEDPDKGFRSCFDKKDETARPGYYSVLLKDYQVKAELTATARVGFQRYTFPESENAHILFNIGNRQGESGAVRDAYIKQIDENTIEGYVITEPEYVKKYQAGASVAMYFYAKLDRAPESVEVFYQDSALTARNEIKGPGAIMCLNYKTKKDEVVNVKIGLSYTSIENAKVNLESEAKDLTFCLLYTSD
;
A
#
# COMPACT_ATOMS: atom_id res chain seq x y z
N LEU A 1 -15.34 -6.42 9.15
CA LEU A 1 -15.02 -7.25 7.99
C LEU A 1 -14.03 -8.31 8.43
N HIS A 2 -14.48 -9.50 8.72
CA HIS A 2 -13.63 -10.54 9.30
C HIS A 2 -13.39 -11.71 8.38
N GLU A 3 -14.34 -12.00 7.53
CA GLU A 3 -14.31 -13.16 6.66
C GLU A 3 -14.18 -12.68 5.22
N PHE A 4 -13.52 -13.45 4.38
CA PHE A 4 -13.37 -13.18 2.95
C PHE A 4 -12.42 -12.02 2.57
N GLN A 5 -11.55 -11.57 3.48
CA GLN A 5 -10.47 -10.67 3.08
C GLN A 5 -9.45 -11.44 2.24
N ILE A 6 -9.37 -11.05 0.98
CA ILE A 6 -8.37 -11.66 0.09
C ILE A 6 -6.98 -11.15 0.46
N GLY A 7 -6.88 -9.96 1.06
CA GLY A 7 -5.62 -9.28 1.32
C GLY A 7 -4.96 -8.85 0.02
N GLY A 8 -3.83 -8.22 0.09
CA GLY A 8 -3.17 -7.85 -1.15
C GLY A 8 -2.10 -6.79 -0.97
N ILE A 9 -2.27 -5.67 -1.63
CA ILE A 9 -1.30 -4.59 -1.66
C ILE A 9 -1.62 -3.60 -0.55
N ALA A 10 -0.82 -3.57 0.52
CA ALA A 10 -0.95 -2.60 1.59
C ALA A 10 0.09 -1.50 1.47
N LEU A 11 -0.36 -0.26 1.58
CA LEU A 11 0.50 0.90 1.70
C LEU A 11 0.41 1.45 3.12
N MET A 12 1.56 1.87 3.64
CA MET A 12 1.61 2.54 4.95
C MET A 12 2.52 3.76 4.87
N PRO A 13 1.96 4.97 5.03
CA PRO A 13 2.75 6.18 5.15
C PRO A 13 3.29 6.28 6.57
N VAL A 14 4.59 6.56 6.71
CA VAL A 14 5.27 6.66 7.99
C VAL A 14 6.27 7.84 7.98
N THR A 15 6.69 8.29 9.15
CA THR A 15 7.77 9.26 9.34
C THR A 15 8.79 8.72 10.35
N GLY A 16 10.06 9.11 10.21
CA GLY A 16 11.14 8.71 11.10
C GLY A 16 11.79 7.40 10.69
N GLU A 17 12.13 6.55 11.64
CA GLU A 17 12.82 5.28 11.37
C GLU A 17 11.90 4.28 10.64
N VAL A 18 12.42 3.68 9.57
CA VAL A 18 11.69 2.65 8.80
C VAL A 18 11.66 1.35 9.58
N LYS A 19 10.46 0.88 9.88
CA LYS A 19 10.19 -0.46 10.39
C LYS A 19 9.58 -1.30 9.27
N THR A 20 10.06 -2.51 9.10
CA THR A 20 9.65 -3.42 8.01
C THR A 20 8.60 -4.44 8.44
N ASN A 21 8.31 -4.50 9.73
CA ASN A 21 7.36 -5.42 10.33
C ASN A 21 6.06 -4.66 10.69
N PRO A 22 4.88 -5.21 10.42
CA PRO A 22 3.62 -4.58 10.83
C PRO A 22 3.40 -4.53 12.36
N GLY A 23 4.21 -5.27 13.14
CA GLY A 23 4.01 -5.40 14.58
C GLY A 23 2.87 -6.35 14.96
N LYS A 24 2.73 -6.60 16.26
CA LYS A 24 1.65 -7.40 16.84
C LYS A 24 0.73 -6.51 17.66
N LEU A 25 -0.50 -6.94 17.89
CA LEU A 25 -1.44 -6.20 18.75
C LEU A 25 -0.96 -6.06 20.20
N GLU A 26 -0.25 -7.08 20.69
CA GLU A 26 0.31 -7.12 22.03
C GLU A 26 1.56 -6.25 22.20
N ASP A 27 2.20 -5.89 21.08
CA ASP A 27 3.42 -5.08 21.05
C ASP A 27 3.43 -4.21 19.77
N PRO A 28 2.55 -3.21 19.72
CA PRO A 28 2.37 -2.38 18.52
C PRO A 28 3.60 -1.52 18.21
N ASP A 29 4.38 -1.14 19.22
CA ASP A 29 5.53 -0.24 19.08
C ASP A 29 6.70 -0.89 18.32
N LYS A 30 6.72 -2.22 18.22
CA LYS A 30 7.74 -2.94 17.44
C LYS A 30 7.50 -2.99 15.94
N GLY A 31 6.41 -2.42 15.46
CA GLY A 31 6.07 -2.42 14.03
C GLY A 31 5.74 -1.03 13.49
N PHE A 32 5.33 -0.99 12.22
CA PHE A 32 4.90 0.24 11.56
C PHE A 32 3.41 0.56 11.77
N ARG A 33 2.71 -0.15 12.65
CA ARG A 33 1.32 0.21 13.02
C ARG A 33 1.29 1.57 13.66
N SER A 34 0.16 2.26 13.54
CA SER A 34 -0.08 3.52 14.20
C SER A 34 -1.37 3.50 15.00
N CYS A 35 -1.35 4.17 16.14
CA CYS A 35 -2.54 4.49 16.89
C CYS A 35 -3.38 5.53 16.15
N PHE A 36 -4.70 5.50 16.32
CA PHE A 36 -5.61 6.55 15.88
C PHE A 36 -6.75 6.72 16.88
N ASP A 37 -7.37 7.89 16.89
CA ASP A 37 -8.59 8.16 17.66
C ASP A 37 -9.81 8.17 16.75
N LYS A 38 -10.93 7.65 17.21
CA LYS A 38 -12.19 7.66 16.44
C LYS A 38 -12.68 9.05 16.04
N LYS A 39 -12.32 10.09 16.80
CA LYS A 39 -12.64 11.48 16.45
C LYS A 39 -11.88 11.98 15.23
N ASP A 40 -10.74 11.37 14.92
CA ASP A 40 -9.86 11.70 13.79
C ASP A 40 -10.08 10.75 12.61
N GLU A 41 -11.09 9.90 12.71
CA GLU A 41 -11.53 8.96 11.67
C GLU A 41 -12.82 9.45 11.01
N THR A 42 -12.87 9.38 9.70
CA THR A 42 -14.10 9.64 8.93
C THR A 42 -14.31 8.49 7.95
N ALA A 43 -15.50 7.89 8.01
CA ALA A 43 -15.94 6.86 7.07
C ALA A 43 -17.28 7.26 6.45
N ARG A 44 -17.33 7.34 5.13
CA ARG A 44 -18.52 7.61 4.33
C ARG A 44 -18.54 6.68 3.12
N PRO A 45 -19.67 6.43 2.48
CA PRO A 45 -19.66 5.72 1.20
C PRO A 45 -18.66 6.36 0.22
N GLY A 46 -17.76 5.55 -0.31
CA GLY A 46 -16.71 6.01 -1.25
C GLY A 46 -15.57 6.81 -0.66
N TYR A 47 -15.52 7.08 0.65
CA TYR A 47 -14.43 7.86 1.26
C TYR A 47 -14.09 7.39 2.66
N TYR A 48 -12.79 7.27 2.93
CA TYR A 48 -12.26 7.01 4.26
C TYR A 48 -11.10 7.96 4.55
N SER A 49 -10.99 8.44 5.79
CA SER A 49 -9.80 9.14 6.25
C SER A 49 -9.49 8.86 7.70
N VAL A 50 -8.21 8.92 8.05
CA VAL A 50 -7.72 8.75 9.41
C VAL A 50 -6.42 9.51 9.62
N LEU A 51 -6.20 10.02 10.84
CA LEU A 51 -4.91 10.53 11.27
C LEU A 51 -4.11 9.41 11.95
N LEU A 52 -2.99 9.05 11.36
CA LEU A 52 -2.00 8.13 11.93
C LEU A 52 -1.15 8.89 12.96
N LYS A 53 -1.49 8.75 14.24
CA LYS A 53 -0.98 9.62 15.32
C LYS A 53 0.52 9.52 15.55
N ASP A 54 1.07 8.31 15.43
CA ASP A 54 2.50 8.09 15.68
C ASP A 54 3.37 8.73 14.61
N TYR A 55 2.82 8.92 13.41
CA TYR A 55 3.49 9.50 12.24
C TYR A 55 3.02 10.90 11.89
N GLN A 56 1.93 11.39 12.53
CA GLN A 56 1.27 12.66 12.20
C GLN A 56 0.89 12.77 10.71
N VAL A 57 0.58 11.64 10.08
CA VAL A 57 0.17 11.57 8.66
C VAL A 57 -1.33 11.39 8.57
N LYS A 58 -2.01 12.24 7.81
CA LYS A 58 -3.40 12.03 7.44
C LYS A 58 -3.46 11.15 6.19
N ALA A 59 -4.10 10.00 6.29
CA ALA A 59 -4.38 9.13 5.16
C ALA A 59 -5.83 9.29 4.73
N GLU A 60 -6.07 9.47 3.43
CA GLU A 60 -7.38 9.59 2.80
C GLU A 60 -7.48 8.58 1.65
N LEU A 61 -8.58 7.85 1.58
CA LEU A 61 -8.77 6.75 0.64
C LEU A 61 -10.10 6.90 -0.08
N THR A 62 -10.09 6.65 -1.39
CA THR A 62 -11.28 6.48 -2.23
C THR A 62 -10.98 5.49 -3.35
N ALA A 63 -11.97 5.05 -4.09
CA ALA A 63 -11.76 4.06 -5.15
C ALA A 63 -12.81 4.16 -6.25
N THR A 64 -12.43 3.75 -7.46
CA THR A 64 -13.34 3.31 -8.52
C THR A 64 -13.55 1.78 -8.41
N ALA A 65 -14.09 1.15 -9.43
CA ALA A 65 -14.32 -0.30 -9.41
C ALA A 65 -13.03 -1.12 -9.32
N ARG A 66 -11.93 -0.65 -9.91
CA ARG A 66 -10.67 -1.39 -10.03
C ARG A 66 -9.42 -0.55 -9.71
N VAL A 67 -9.60 0.70 -9.30
CA VAL A 67 -8.48 1.60 -8.96
C VAL A 67 -8.69 2.20 -7.58
N GLY A 68 -7.72 1.99 -6.70
CA GLY A 68 -7.61 2.66 -5.41
C GLY A 68 -6.89 3.99 -5.54
N PHE A 69 -7.42 5.02 -4.88
CA PHE A 69 -6.79 6.33 -4.75
C PHE A 69 -6.44 6.55 -3.29
N GLN A 70 -5.19 6.86 -3.03
CA GLN A 70 -4.68 7.15 -1.71
C GLN A 70 -4.02 8.52 -1.72
N ARG A 71 -4.34 9.33 -0.71
CA ARG A 71 -3.75 10.64 -0.48
C ARG A 71 -3.15 10.66 0.92
N TYR A 72 -1.90 11.03 1.01
CA TYR A 72 -1.18 11.15 2.26
C TYR A 72 -0.72 12.58 2.47
N THR A 73 -1.19 13.21 3.55
CA THR A 73 -0.74 14.54 3.97
C THR A 73 0.28 14.37 5.08
N PHE A 74 1.51 14.76 4.81
CA PHE A 74 2.66 14.60 5.71
C PHE A 74 2.92 15.85 6.55
N PRO A 75 3.47 15.71 7.77
CA PRO A 75 4.11 16.80 8.47
C PRO A 75 5.43 17.20 7.77
N GLU A 76 6.08 18.25 8.25
CA GLU A 76 7.46 18.53 7.88
C GLU A 76 8.35 17.39 8.38
N SER A 77 9.10 16.75 7.49
CA SER A 77 9.98 15.63 7.83
C SER A 77 11.10 15.46 6.80
N GLU A 78 12.32 15.25 7.30
CA GLU A 78 13.46 14.81 6.48
C GLU A 78 13.38 13.29 6.16
N ASN A 79 12.53 12.56 6.89
CA ASN A 79 12.39 11.10 6.81
C ASN A 79 10.91 10.73 6.73
N ALA A 80 10.27 11.06 5.62
CA ALA A 80 8.90 10.64 5.29
C ALA A 80 8.97 9.46 4.32
N HIS A 81 8.09 8.47 4.50
CA HIS A 81 8.14 7.25 3.70
C HIS A 81 6.76 6.75 3.35
N ILE A 82 6.65 6.05 2.22
CA ILE A 82 5.49 5.21 1.87
C ILE A 82 6.00 3.78 1.70
N LEU A 83 5.52 2.88 2.55
CA LEU A 83 5.87 1.47 2.51
C LEU A 83 4.85 0.72 1.64
N PHE A 84 5.32 0.05 0.59
CA PHE A 84 4.56 -0.98 -0.10
C PHE A 84 4.85 -2.33 0.57
N ASN A 85 3.97 -2.74 1.46
CA ASN A 85 4.07 -4.01 2.17
C ASN A 85 3.25 -5.07 1.46
N ILE A 86 3.89 -5.81 0.57
CA ILE A 86 3.25 -6.87 -0.20
C ILE A 86 3.66 -8.27 0.24
N GLY A 87 4.77 -8.40 0.96
CA GLY A 87 5.34 -9.70 1.35
C GLY A 87 4.87 -10.22 2.70
N ASN A 88 4.17 -9.40 3.50
CA ASN A 88 3.68 -9.81 4.82
C ASN A 88 2.19 -10.17 4.77
N ARG A 89 1.81 -11.12 5.63
CA ARG A 89 0.41 -11.49 5.83
C ARG A 89 -0.42 -10.27 6.26
N GLN A 90 -1.57 -10.10 5.62
CA GLN A 90 -2.51 -9.03 5.91
C GLN A 90 -3.85 -9.59 6.34
N GLY A 91 -4.16 -9.47 7.64
CA GLY A 91 -5.40 -9.98 8.19
C GLY A 91 -5.60 -11.47 7.88
N GLU A 92 -6.73 -11.78 7.24
CA GLU A 92 -7.12 -13.16 6.90
C GLU A 92 -6.65 -13.61 5.50
N SER A 93 -5.79 -12.82 4.84
CA SER A 93 -5.26 -13.17 3.52
C SER A 93 -4.46 -14.48 3.49
N GLY A 94 -4.14 -15.04 4.65
CA GLY A 94 -3.28 -16.21 4.76
C GLY A 94 -1.80 -15.91 4.51
N ALA A 95 -1.02 -16.95 4.33
CA ALA A 95 0.40 -16.82 4.06
C ALA A 95 0.63 -16.20 2.67
N VAL A 96 1.67 -15.39 2.55
CA VAL A 96 2.18 -14.95 1.23
C VAL A 96 3.04 -16.07 0.67
N ARG A 97 2.62 -16.65 -0.46
CA ARG A 97 3.37 -17.68 -1.16
C ARG A 97 4.44 -17.12 -2.06
N ASP A 98 4.14 -16.03 -2.76
CA ASP A 98 5.09 -15.28 -3.59
C ASP A 98 4.65 -13.82 -3.68
N ALA A 99 5.61 -12.93 -3.88
CA ALA A 99 5.38 -11.52 -4.06
C ALA A 99 6.47 -10.95 -4.97
N TYR A 100 6.16 -9.90 -5.72
CA TYR A 100 7.10 -9.19 -6.57
C TYR A 100 6.71 -7.72 -6.63
N ILE A 101 7.69 -6.84 -6.50
CA ILE A 101 7.52 -5.40 -6.66
C ILE A 101 8.73 -4.81 -7.34
N LYS A 102 8.49 -3.89 -8.26
CA LYS A 102 9.51 -3.18 -9.03
C LYS A 102 9.12 -1.73 -9.27
N GLN A 103 10.05 -0.83 -9.09
CA GLN A 103 9.96 0.52 -9.63
C GLN A 103 10.44 0.50 -11.08
N ILE A 104 9.59 0.86 -12.03
CA ILE A 104 9.88 0.83 -13.48
C ILE A 104 10.28 2.18 -14.05
N ASP A 105 9.83 3.26 -13.44
CA ASP A 105 10.26 4.63 -13.69
C ASP A 105 10.14 5.46 -12.40
N GLU A 106 10.48 6.75 -12.45
CA GLU A 106 10.49 7.64 -11.28
C GLU A 106 9.16 7.65 -10.50
N ASN A 107 8.03 7.49 -11.19
CA ASN A 107 6.69 7.63 -10.61
C ASN A 107 5.84 6.35 -10.73
N THR A 108 6.43 5.24 -11.19
CA THR A 108 5.66 4.02 -11.49
C THR A 108 6.22 2.80 -10.79
N ILE A 109 5.32 2.08 -10.15
CA ILE A 109 5.62 0.84 -9.45
C ILE A 109 4.64 -0.23 -9.91
N GLU A 110 5.13 -1.43 -10.14
CA GLU A 110 4.29 -2.58 -10.49
C GLU A 110 4.66 -3.81 -9.69
N GLY A 111 3.76 -4.77 -9.67
CA GLY A 111 4.04 -6.04 -9.00
C GLY A 111 2.83 -6.93 -8.83
N TYR A 112 3.03 -7.94 -8.00
CA TYR A 112 1.98 -8.89 -7.62
C TYR A 112 2.22 -9.47 -6.22
N VAL A 113 1.16 -10.01 -5.66
CA VAL A 113 1.21 -10.85 -4.47
C VAL A 113 0.34 -12.09 -4.68
N ILE A 114 0.83 -13.25 -4.27
CA ILE A 114 0.09 -14.51 -4.27
C ILE A 114 -0.10 -14.93 -2.83
N THR A 115 -1.34 -14.97 -2.38
CA THR A 115 -1.72 -15.32 -1.01
C THR A 115 -2.47 -16.65 -0.97
N GLU A 116 -2.49 -17.28 0.20
CA GLU A 116 -3.15 -18.55 0.46
C GLU A 116 -4.21 -18.39 1.58
N PRO A 117 -5.36 -17.73 1.31
CA PRO A 117 -6.37 -17.51 2.32
C PRO A 117 -6.94 -18.85 2.84
N GLU A 118 -7.05 -18.99 4.16
CA GLU A 118 -7.47 -20.23 4.80
C GLU A 118 -8.89 -20.65 4.36
N TYR A 119 -9.79 -19.69 4.16
CA TYR A 119 -11.13 -19.98 3.69
C TYR A 119 -11.16 -20.51 2.23
N VAL A 120 -10.21 -20.11 1.38
CA VAL A 120 -10.07 -20.65 0.01
C VAL A 120 -9.52 -22.06 0.06
N LYS A 121 -8.50 -22.29 0.88
CA LYS A 121 -7.89 -23.62 1.10
C LYS A 121 -8.88 -24.64 1.66
N LYS A 122 -9.84 -24.18 2.47
CA LYS A 122 -10.91 -25.03 3.03
C LYS A 122 -11.75 -25.71 1.95
N TYR A 123 -11.95 -25.03 0.82
CA TYR A 123 -12.75 -25.57 -0.30
C TYR A 123 -11.89 -26.22 -1.38
N GLN A 124 -10.64 -25.81 -1.50
CA GLN A 124 -9.72 -26.36 -2.51
C GLN A 124 -8.29 -26.38 -1.94
N ALA A 125 -7.79 -27.58 -1.66
CA ALA A 125 -6.43 -27.77 -1.18
C ALA A 125 -5.41 -27.20 -2.17
N GLY A 126 -4.44 -26.42 -1.65
CA GLY A 126 -3.41 -25.75 -2.46
C GLY A 126 -3.86 -24.54 -3.26
N ALA A 127 -5.13 -24.11 -3.10
CA ALA A 127 -5.61 -22.91 -3.78
C ALA A 127 -4.92 -21.66 -3.27
N SER A 128 -4.72 -20.71 -4.19
CA SER A 128 -4.12 -19.41 -3.92
C SER A 128 -4.82 -18.32 -4.72
N VAL A 129 -4.68 -17.08 -4.27
CA VAL A 129 -5.21 -15.91 -4.95
C VAL A 129 -4.04 -15.00 -5.36
N ALA A 130 -3.94 -14.72 -6.65
CA ALA A 130 -2.98 -13.74 -7.17
C ALA A 130 -3.66 -12.38 -7.32
N MET A 131 -3.01 -11.33 -6.87
CA MET A 131 -3.42 -9.95 -7.09
C MET A 131 -2.24 -9.19 -7.70
N TYR A 132 -2.47 -8.61 -8.87
CA TYR A 132 -1.52 -7.81 -9.63
C TYR A 132 -1.85 -6.34 -9.47
N PHE A 133 -0.83 -5.49 -9.48
CA PHE A 133 -1.03 -4.06 -9.38
C PHE A 133 -0.10 -3.27 -10.30
N TYR A 134 -0.57 -2.07 -10.64
CA TYR A 134 0.20 -1.05 -11.32
C TYR A 134 -0.11 0.28 -10.64
N ALA A 135 0.90 0.94 -10.08
CA ALA A 135 0.75 2.14 -9.28
C ALA A 135 1.42 3.34 -9.92
N LYS A 136 0.76 4.50 -9.84
CA LYS A 136 1.29 5.80 -10.24
C LYS A 136 1.33 6.74 -9.04
N LEU A 137 2.48 7.39 -8.88
CA LEU A 137 2.72 8.44 -7.90
C LEU A 137 2.61 9.81 -8.59
N ASP A 138 2.05 10.81 -7.94
CA ASP A 138 2.04 12.19 -8.45
C ASP A 138 3.37 12.92 -8.16
N ARG A 139 4.15 12.40 -7.24
CA ARG A 139 5.48 12.88 -6.88
C ARG A 139 6.48 11.72 -6.85
N ALA A 140 7.61 11.89 -7.54
CA ALA A 140 8.72 10.94 -7.47
C ALA A 140 9.33 10.90 -6.07
N PRO A 141 9.65 9.72 -5.52
CA PRO A 141 10.45 9.61 -4.31
C PRO A 141 11.89 10.09 -4.57
N GLU A 142 12.57 10.60 -3.53
CA GLU A 142 13.98 10.97 -3.61
C GLU A 142 14.89 9.76 -3.74
N SER A 143 14.48 8.65 -3.12
CA SER A 143 15.14 7.35 -3.26
C SER A 143 14.17 6.21 -2.96
N VAL A 144 14.54 5.02 -3.39
CA VAL A 144 13.80 3.79 -3.14
C VAL A 144 14.73 2.79 -2.48
N GLU A 145 14.22 2.11 -1.46
CA GLU A 145 14.87 1.00 -0.79
C GLU A 145 13.97 -0.22 -0.81
N VAL A 146 14.55 -1.40 -0.91
CA VAL A 146 13.81 -2.66 -0.80
C VAL A 146 14.33 -3.49 0.36
N PHE A 147 13.42 -4.16 1.05
CA PHE A 147 13.71 -4.96 2.22
C PHE A 147 13.24 -6.38 2.01
N TYR A 148 14.07 -7.32 2.44
CA TYR A 148 13.74 -8.73 2.51
C TYR A 148 13.99 -9.24 3.92
N GLN A 149 12.94 -9.72 4.59
CA GLN A 149 13.04 -10.22 5.97
C GLN A 149 13.85 -9.28 6.89
N ASP A 150 13.44 -8.03 6.95
CA ASP A 150 14.05 -6.96 7.78
C ASP A 150 15.47 -6.51 7.35
N SER A 151 16.00 -7.06 6.26
CA SER A 151 17.30 -6.66 5.73
C SER A 151 17.15 -5.73 4.54
N ALA A 152 17.73 -4.52 4.62
CA ALA A 152 17.79 -3.60 3.49
C ALA A 152 18.72 -4.15 2.40
N LEU A 153 18.24 -4.13 1.15
CA LEU A 153 19.03 -4.50 -0.02
C LEU A 153 19.39 -3.22 -0.78
N THR A 154 20.64 -2.83 -0.69
CA THR A 154 21.14 -1.60 -1.32
C THR A 154 21.19 -1.70 -2.84
N ALA A 155 20.98 -0.56 -3.51
CA ALA A 155 21.09 -0.40 -4.97
C ALA A 155 20.16 -1.31 -5.80
N ARG A 156 18.98 -1.62 -5.27
CA ARG A 156 17.95 -2.39 -5.98
C ARG A 156 16.66 -1.60 -6.07
N ASN A 157 15.98 -1.69 -7.21
CA ASN A 157 14.66 -1.13 -7.49
C ASN A 157 13.58 -2.21 -7.62
N GLU A 158 13.90 -3.46 -7.29
CA GLU A 158 12.98 -4.59 -7.33
C GLU A 158 13.31 -5.63 -6.26
N ILE A 159 12.28 -6.34 -5.81
CA ILE A 159 12.41 -7.46 -4.89
C ILE A 159 11.32 -8.51 -5.14
N LYS A 160 11.66 -9.76 -4.86
CA LYS A 160 10.77 -10.92 -5.00
C LYS A 160 10.81 -11.80 -3.77
N GLY A 161 9.67 -12.37 -3.43
CA GLY A 161 9.47 -13.38 -2.39
C GLY A 161 8.66 -12.90 -1.18
N PRO A 162 8.27 -13.84 -0.29
CA PRO A 162 7.62 -13.52 0.97
C PRO A 162 8.48 -12.59 1.84
N GLY A 163 7.86 -11.61 2.49
CA GLY A 163 8.57 -10.60 3.27
C GLY A 163 9.06 -9.39 2.46
N ALA A 164 8.74 -9.32 1.16
CA ALA A 164 9.13 -8.21 0.29
C ALA A 164 8.43 -6.90 0.69
N ILE A 165 9.21 -5.85 0.89
CA ILE A 165 8.74 -4.48 1.14
C ILE A 165 9.54 -3.52 0.25
N MET A 166 8.87 -2.55 -0.33
CA MET A 166 9.50 -1.40 -0.97
C MET A 166 9.17 -0.14 -0.17
N CYS A 167 10.19 0.62 0.13
CA CYS A 167 10.12 1.89 0.85
C CYS A 167 10.44 3.04 -0.11
N LEU A 168 9.51 3.95 -0.27
CA LEU A 168 9.67 5.18 -1.03
C LEU A 168 10.03 6.30 -0.07
N ASN A 169 11.17 6.93 -0.25
CA ASN A 169 11.70 7.93 0.66
C ASN A 169 11.44 9.34 0.13
N TYR A 170 10.97 10.22 1.02
CA TYR A 170 10.64 11.61 0.73
C TYR A 170 11.20 12.54 1.80
N LYS A 171 11.48 13.78 1.40
CA LYS A 171 11.54 14.91 2.31
C LYS A 171 10.28 15.74 2.14
N THR A 172 9.59 16.04 3.19
CA THR A 172 8.30 16.72 3.12
C THR A 172 8.31 18.02 3.89
N LYS A 173 7.61 19.02 3.34
CA LYS A 173 7.24 20.24 4.05
C LYS A 173 5.94 19.98 4.82
N LYS A 174 5.62 20.90 5.73
CA LYS A 174 4.36 20.84 6.46
C LYS A 174 3.18 20.82 5.49
N ASP A 175 2.24 19.92 5.73
CA ASP A 175 1.01 19.71 4.96
C ASP A 175 1.27 19.30 3.49
N GLU A 176 2.45 18.77 3.18
CA GLU A 176 2.76 18.30 1.84
C GLU A 176 2.01 17.00 1.53
N VAL A 177 1.48 16.93 0.31
CA VAL A 177 0.61 15.83 -0.13
C VAL A 177 1.33 14.95 -1.14
N VAL A 178 1.23 13.64 -0.96
CA VAL A 178 1.61 12.64 -1.96
C VAL A 178 0.38 11.79 -2.28
N ASN A 179 0.02 11.70 -3.57
CA ASN A 179 -1.08 10.87 -4.04
C ASN A 179 -0.56 9.62 -4.75
N VAL A 180 -1.23 8.50 -4.51
CA VAL A 180 -0.96 7.22 -5.15
C VAL A 180 -2.24 6.70 -5.79
N LYS A 181 -2.19 6.35 -7.07
CA LYS A 181 -3.24 5.62 -7.78
C LYS A 181 -2.78 4.19 -7.99
N ILE A 182 -3.62 3.20 -7.69
CA ILE A 182 -3.27 1.80 -7.79
C ILE A 182 -4.35 1.06 -8.58
N GLY A 183 -4.05 0.72 -9.81
CA GLY A 183 -4.86 -0.20 -10.60
C GLY A 183 -4.63 -1.64 -10.14
N LEU A 184 -5.70 -2.41 -10.01
CA LEU A 184 -5.70 -3.79 -9.55
C LEU A 184 -6.23 -4.74 -10.63
N SER A 185 -5.70 -5.96 -10.66
CA SER A 185 -6.18 -7.05 -11.49
C SER A 185 -5.91 -8.40 -10.82
N TYR A 186 -6.77 -9.38 -11.09
CA TYR A 186 -6.54 -10.77 -10.69
C TYR A 186 -5.94 -11.63 -11.82
N THR A 187 -5.57 -11.01 -12.94
CA THR A 187 -5.10 -11.72 -14.13
C THR A 187 -3.67 -11.40 -14.53
N SER A 188 -3.29 -10.12 -14.58
CA SER A 188 -1.92 -9.71 -14.93
C SER A 188 -1.62 -8.25 -14.54
N ILE A 189 -0.33 -7.88 -14.53
CA ILE A 189 0.14 -6.49 -14.35
C ILE A 189 -0.36 -5.62 -15.50
N GLU A 190 -0.34 -6.11 -16.74
CA GLU A 190 -0.83 -5.38 -17.92
C GLU A 190 -2.31 -5.01 -17.76
N ASN A 191 -3.12 -5.93 -17.26
CA ASN A 191 -4.53 -5.65 -17.00
C ASN A 191 -4.73 -4.69 -15.83
N ALA A 192 -3.87 -4.72 -14.81
CA ALA A 192 -3.87 -3.71 -13.75
C ALA A 192 -3.55 -2.31 -14.30
N LYS A 193 -2.58 -2.20 -15.21
CA LYS A 193 -2.26 -0.97 -15.94
C LYS A 193 -3.44 -0.49 -16.77
N VAL A 194 -4.05 -1.36 -17.59
CA VAL A 194 -5.24 -1.02 -18.39
C VAL A 194 -6.38 -0.53 -17.51
N ASN A 195 -6.62 -1.16 -16.36
CA ASN A 195 -7.64 -0.73 -15.40
C ASN A 195 -7.36 0.69 -14.88
N LEU A 196 -6.09 0.98 -14.52
CA LEU A 196 -5.71 2.31 -14.05
C LEU A 196 -5.88 3.36 -15.16
N GLU A 197 -5.43 3.09 -16.38
CA GLU A 197 -5.52 4.00 -17.49
C GLU A 197 -6.96 4.25 -17.93
N SER A 198 -7.82 3.24 -17.89
CA SER A 198 -9.23 3.38 -18.31
C SER A 198 -10.10 4.09 -17.27
N GLU A 199 -9.85 3.89 -15.97
CA GLU A 199 -10.72 4.41 -14.91
C GLU A 199 -10.18 5.69 -14.26
N ALA A 200 -8.87 5.92 -14.31
CA ALA A 200 -8.23 6.92 -13.45
C ALA A 200 -7.21 7.82 -14.15
N LYS A 201 -7.04 7.72 -15.48
CA LYS A 201 -6.02 8.50 -16.20
C LYS A 201 -6.11 9.99 -15.89
N ASP A 202 -7.31 10.56 -16.03
CA ASP A 202 -7.57 11.99 -15.91
C ASP A 202 -8.25 12.37 -14.57
N LEU A 203 -8.48 11.38 -13.67
CA LEU A 203 -9.11 11.62 -12.38
C LEU A 203 -8.07 12.01 -11.33
N THR A 204 -8.37 13.05 -10.59
CA THR A 204 -7.67 13.39 -9.34
C THR A 204 -8.47 12.87 -8.14
N PHE A 205 -7.82 12.77 -6.98
CA PHE A 205 -8.47 12.39 -5.73
C PHE A 205 -9.69 13.29 -5.44
N CYS A 206 -9.57 14.60 -5.64
CA CYS A 206 -10.64 15.56 -5.39
C CYS A 206 -11.83 15.37 -6.35
N LEU A 207 -11.56 15.16 -7.64
CA LEU A 207 -12.64 14.96 -8.63
C LEU A 207 -13.47 13.70 -8.33
N LEU A 208 -12.81 12.63 -7.88
CA LEU A 208 -13.53 11.40 -7.56
C LEU A 208 -14.42 11.53 -6.33
N TYR A 209 -13.96 12.27 -5.33
CA TYR A 209 -14.70 12.46 -4.06
C TYR A 209 -15.85 13.48 -4.17
N THR A 210 -15.77 14.43 -5.09
CA THR A 210 -16.75 15.51 -5.26
C THR A 210 -17.78 15.26 -6.35
N SER A 211 -17.66 14.17 -7.13
CA SER A 211 -18.66 13.76 -8.11
C SER A 211 -19.78 12.98 -7.41
N ASP A 212 -20.77 13.71 -6.89
CA ASP A 212 -22.10 13.18 -6.52
C ASP A 212 -22.95 12.99 -7.78
#